data_53ff6b25a6fa899d254fab9e9693565f
#
_entry.id   53ff6b25a6fa899d254fab9e9693565f
#
_cell.length_a   1.000
_cell.length_b   1.000
_cell.length_c   1.000
_cell.angle_alpha   90.00
_cell.angle_beta   90.00
_cell.angle_gamma   90.00
#
_symmetry.space_group_name_H-M   'P 1'
#
loop_
_entity.id
_entity.type
_entity.pdbx_description
1 polymer ?
#
loop_
_entity_poly.entity_id
_entity_poly.type
_entity_poly.pdbx_seq_one_letter_code
_entity_poly.pdbx_strand_id
1 'polypeptide(L)'
;MAGIWLGLVWQKLLLWGAASAVSLAGASLVLSLLQRVASYVRKWQQMRPIPTVARAYPLVGHALLMKRDGREFFQQIIEYTEEYRHMPLLKLWVGPVPMVALYNAENVEVILTSSKQIDKSSMYKFLEPWLGLGLLTSTGNKWRSRRKMLTPTFHFTILEDFLDIMNEQANILVKKLEKHVNQEAFNCFVYITLCALDIICETAMGKNIGAQSNDDSEYVRAVYRMSEMIFRRIKMPWLWLDLWYLMFKEGWEHKKSLKILHAFTNNVIAERANEMNADEDRKGDGRDSAPSKNKRRAFLDLLLNVTDDEGNRLSHEDIREEVDTFMFEGHDTTAAAMNWSLYLLGSNPEVQKKVDHELDDVFGRSDRPATVEDLKKLRYLECVIKETLRLFPSVPLFARSVSEDCEVEIRDTSPTPRSSSLSGSSPRMHKGAIHMPMCPSLLAPGTV
;
A
#
# COMPACT_ATOMS: atom_id res chain seq x y z
N MET A 1 -8.82 -70.36 -13.56
CA MET A 1 -9.36 -70.04 -12.22
C MET A 1 -8.37 -69.19 -11.37
N ALA A 2 -7.06 -69.43 -11.40
CA ALA A 2 -6.08 -68.69 -10.62
C ALA A 2 -6.01 -67.17 -10.97
N GLY A 3 -6.17 -66.78 -12.26
CA GLY A 3 -6.11 -65.34 -12.67
C GLY A 3 -7.28 -64.49 -12.16
N ILE A 4 -8.47 -65.09 -12.03
CA ILE A 4 -9.65 -64.38 -11.50
C ILE A 4 -9.50 -64.15 -9.99
N TRP A 5 -8.91 -65.07 -9.27
CA TRP A 5 -8.61 -64.93 -7.83
C TRP A 5 -7.55 -63.85 -7.58
N LEU A 6 -6.49 -63.80 -8.36
CA LEU A 6 -5.49 -62.75 -8.26
C LEU A 6 -6.12 -61.34 -8.54
N GLY A 7 -6.96 -61.21 -9.54
CA GLY A 7 -7.66 -59.95 -9.85
C GLY A 7 -8.52 -59.45 -8.66
N LEU A 8 -9.29 -60.36 -8.05
CA LEU A 8 -10.11 -60.03 -6.87
C LEU A 8 -9.30 -59.63 -5.64
N VAL A 9 -8.15 -60.27 -5.44
CA VAL A 9 -7.23 -59.91 -4.33
C VAL A 9 -6.64 -58.51 -4.56
N TRP A 10 -6.16 -58.20 -5.77
CA TRP A 10 -5.65 -56.90 -6.13
C TRP A 10 -6.73 -55.80 -6.02
N GLN A 11 -7.94 -56.07 -6.43
CA GLN A 11 -9.06 -55.12 -6.32
C GLN A 11 -9.40 -54.83 -4.86
N LYS A 12 -9.41 -55.85 -3.98
CA LYS A 12 -9.59 -55.66 -2.53
C LYS A 12 -8.44 -54.84 -1.91
N LEU A 13 -7.19 -55.16 -2.26
CA LEU A 13 -6.02 -54.41 -1.77
C LEU A 13 -6.06 -52.91 -2.19
N LEU A 14 -6.46 -52.64 -3.42
CA LEU A 14 -6.65 -51.24 -3.91
C LEU A 14 -7.79 -50.53 -3.15
N LEU A 15 -8.91 -51.22 -2.89
CA LEU A 15 -10.02 -50.65 -2.12
C LEU A 15 -9.62 -50.37 -0.67
N TRP A 16 -8.90 -51.29 -0.03
CA TRP A 16 -8.38 -51.09 1.33
C TRP A 16 -7.33 -49.98 1.38
N GLY A 17 -6.45 -49.90 0.38
CA GLY A 17 -5.48 -48.83 0.24
C GLY A 17 -6.16 -47.47 0.06
N ALA A 18 -7.18 -47.38 -0.79
CA ALA A 18 -7.96 -46.16 -1.00
C ALA A 18 -8.73 -45.73 0.24
N ALA A 19 -9.39 -46.70 0.93
CA ALA A 19 -10.10 -46.43 2.17
C ALA A 19 -9.16 -45.95 3.31
N SER A 20 -7.97 -46.56 3.43
CA SER A 20 -6.95 -46.11 4.36
C SER A 20 -6.42 -44.73 4.05
N ALA A 21 -6.17 -44.41 2.79
CA ALA A 21 -5.74 -43.08 2.35
C ALA A 21 -6.80 -41.99 2.67
N VAL A 22 -8.07 -42.29 2.40
CA VAL A 22 -9.18 -41.37 2.74
C VAL A 22 -9.31 -41.17 4.23
N SER A 23 -9.16 -42.26 5.03
CA SER A 23 -9.20 -42.16 6.49
C SER A 23 -8.04 -41.35 7.06
N LEU A 24 -6.82 -41.54 6.55
CA LEU A 24 -5.65 -40.78 6.95
C LEU A 24 -5.79 -39.30 6.56
N ALA A 25 -6.30 -38.99 5.35
CA ALA A 25 -6.58 -37.63 4.93
C ALA A 25 -7.65 -37.00 5.83
N GLY A 26 -8.71 -37.70 6.16
CA GLY A 26 -9.74 -37.25 7.09
C GLY A 26 -9.18 -36.96 8.49
N ALA A 27 -8.37 -37.90 9.05
CA ALA A 27 -7.71 -37.68 10.34
C ALA A 27 -6.75 -36.50 10.35
N SER A 28 -5.96 -36.33 9.28
CA SER A 28 -5.07 -35.18 9.10
C SER A 28 -5.85 -33.85 9.05
N LEU A 29 -6.99 -33.81 8.34
CA LEU A 29 -7.88 -32.67 8.27
C LEU A 29 -8.46 -32.31 9.65
N VAL A 30 -8.94 -33.31 10.41
CA VAL A 30 -9.46 -33.11 11.77
C VAL A 30 -8.36 -32.60 12.70
N LEU A 31 -7.17 -33.20 12.66
CA LEU A 31 -6.04 -32.75 13.46
C LEU A 31 -5.64 -31.31 13.15
N SER A 32 -5.56 -30.94 11.85
CA SER A 32 -5.28 -29.58 11.40
C SER A 32 -6.35 -28.59 11.91
N LEU A 33 -7.63 -28.98 11.86
CA LEU A 33 -8.72 -28.15 12.38
C LEU A 33 -8.61 -27.96 13.90
N LEU A 34 -8.34 -29.02 14.66
CA LEU A 34 -8.14 -28.93 16.09
C LEU A 34 -6.96 -28.03 16.46
N GLN A 35 -5.85 -28.15 15.76
CA GLN A 35 -4.68 -27.27 15.95
C GLN A 35 -5.02 -25.80 15.68
N ARG A 36 -5.79 -25.51 14.61
CA ARG A 36 -6.25 -24.15 14.30
C ARG A 36 -7.17 -23.60 15.39
N VAL A 37 -8.11 -24.39 15.86
CA VAL A 37 -9.01 -24.03 16.97
C VAL A 37 -8.23 -23.78 18.25
N ALA A 38 -7.32 -24.66 18.62
CA ALA A 38 -6.48 -24.51 19.81
C ALA A 38 -5.61 -23.24 19.72
N SER A 39 -5.01 -22.96 18.55
CA SER A 39 -4.25 -21.74 18.30
C SER A 39 -5.14 -20.50 18.43
N TYR A 40 -6.34 -20.52 17.86
CA TYR A 40 -7.31 -19.41 17.99
C TYR A 40 -7.69 -19.14 19.45
N VAL A 41 -8.04 -20.20 20.21
CA VAL A 41 -8.40 -20.07 21.63
C VAL A 41 -7.23 -19.52 22.45
N ARG A 42 -6.00 -20.00 22.19
CA ARG A 42 -4.79 -19.47 22.83
C ARG A 42 -4.61 -17.97 22.55
N LYS A 43 -4.69 -17.56 21.28
CA LYS A 43 -4.61 -16.14 20.89
C LYS A 43 -5.71 -15.32 21.58
N TRP A 44 -6.93 -15.84 21.63
CA TRP A 44 -8.05 -15.19 22.29
C TRP A 44 -7.80 -14.95 23.78
N GLN A 45 -7.19 -15.93 24.47
CA GLN A 45 -6.81 -15.80 25.87
C GLN A 45 -5.66 -14.81 26.08
N GLN A 46 -4.63 -14.87 25.23
CA GLN A 46 -3.48 -13.96 25.28
C GLN A 46 -3.88 -12.49 25.07
N MET A 47 -4.86 -12.25 24.22
CA MET A 47 -5.36 -10.92 23.94
C MET A 47 -6.30 -10.36 25.04
N ARG A 48 -6.71 -11.14 26.02
CA ARG A 48 -7.65 -10.70 27.08
C ARG A 48 -7.21 -9.44 27.83
N PRO A 49 -5.93 -9.31 28.24
CA PRO A 49 -5.49 -8.16 29.02
C PRO A 49 -5.52 -6.82 28.24
N ILE A 50 -5.50 -6.88 26.91
CA ILE A 50 -5.44 -5.67 26.07
C ILE A 50 -6.84 -5.05 25.97
N PRO A 51 -6.99 -3.70 26.18
CA PRO A 51 -8.27 -3.01 26.04
C PRO A 51 -8.84 -3.11 24.62
N THR A 52 -10.15 -2.94 24.49
CA THR A 52 -10.86 -3.06 23.20
C THR A 52 -11.98 -2.03 23.10
N VAL A 53 -12.31 -1.60 21.89
CA VAL A 53 -13.39 -0.64 21.61
C VAL A 53 -14.78 -1.19 21.97
N ALA A 54 -14.98 -2.51 21.85
CA ALA A 54 -16.26 -3.16 22.09
C ALA A 54 -16.07 -4.67 22.29
N ARG A 55 -17.16 -5.36 22.59
CA ARG A 55 -17.15 -6.82 22.69
C ARG A 55 -16.91 -7.45 21.32
N ALA A 56 -15.84 -8.23 21.18
CA ALA A 56 -15.59 -9.05 20.00
C ALA A 56 -16.44 -10.33 20.04
N TYR A 57 -16.94 -10.76 18.90
CA TYR A 57 -17.66 -12.03 18.75
C TYR A 57 -16.71 -13.12 18.27
N PRO A 58 -16.83 -14.37 18.76
CA PRO A 58 -16.00 -15.47 18.28
C PRO A 58 -16.07 -15.61 16.76
N LEU A 59 -14.93 -15.84 16.12
CA LEU A 59 -14.71 -16.02 14.67
C LEU A 59 -15.04 -14.80 13.79
N VAL A 60 -15.93 -13.92 14.21
CA VAL A 60 -16.31 -12.71 13.46
C VAL A 60 -15.56 -11.47 13.94
N GLY A 61 -15.14 -11.48 15.21
CA GLY A 61 -14.45 -10.34 15.83
C GLY A 61 -15.34 -9.10 15.92
N HIS A 62 -14.80 -7.97 15.49
CA HIS A 62 -15.50 -6.67 15.40
C HIS A 62 -16.06 -6.38 13.99
N ALA A 63 -15.95 -7.33 13.05
CA ALA A 63 -16.32 -7.08 11.65
C ALA A 63 -17.79 -6.61 11.47
N LEU A 64 -18.71 -7.01 12.36
CA LEU A 64 -20.10 -6.56 12.34
C LEU A 64 -20.26 -5.09 12.77
N LEU A 65 -19.29 -4.55 13.52
CA LEU A 65 -19.29 -3.15 13.98
C LEU A 65 -18.67 -2.20 12.96
N MET A 66 -17.86 -2.75 12.04
CA MET A 66 -17.18 -1.96 11.03
C MET A 66 -18.16 -1.44 9.99
N LYS A 67 -18.15 -0.15 9.75
CA LYS A 67 -18.95 0.47 8.72
C LYS A 67 -18.61 -0.08 7.34
N ARG A 68 -19.63 -0.34 6.52
CA ARG A 68 -19.44 -0.93 5.18
C ARG A 68 -18.90 0.07 4.19
N ASP A 69 -19.49 1.26 4.17
CA ASP A 69 -19.04 2.38 3.34
C ASP A 69 -17.63 2.83 3.74
N GLY A 70 -16.81 3.21 2.76
CA GLY A 70 -15.42 3.61 2.99
C GLY A 70 -15.29 4.90 3.78
N ARG A 71 -16.16 5.90 3.50
CA ARG A 71 -16.18 7.19 4.18
C ARG A 71 -16.62 7.05 5.63
N GLU A 72 -17.71 6.34 5.87
CA GLU A 72 -18.22 6.07 7.21
C GLU A 72 -17.21 5.26 8.04
N PHE A 73 -16.51 4.30 7.41
CA PHE A 73 -15.49 3.53 8.08
C PHE A 73 -14.28 4.39 8.45
N PHE A 74 -13.84 5.30 7.59
CA PHE A 74 -12.77 6.23 7.89
C PHE A 74 -13.15 7.17 9.05
N GLN A 75 -14.37 7.69 9.03
CA GLN A 75 -14.89 8.50 10.13
C GLN A 75 -14.93 7.70 11.45
N GLN A 76 -15.37 6.45 11.41
CA GLN A 76 -15.36 5.56 12.57
C GLN A 76 -13.95 5.35 13.14
N ILE A 77 -12.93 5.23 12.28
CA ILE A 77 -11.54 5.12 12.73
C ILE A 77 -11.09 6.39 13.43
N ILE A 78 -11.43 7.56 12.88
CA ILE A 78 -11.11 8.85 13.51
C ILE A 78 -11.76 8.94 14.89
N GLU A 79 -13.05 8.63 14.99
CA GLU A 79 -13.81 8.63 16.25
C GLU A 79 -13.17 7.71 17.28
N TYR A 80 -12.82 6.49 16.91
CA TYR A 80 -12.11 5.57 17.81
C TYR A 80 -10.71 6.07 18.19
N THR A 81 -10.00 6.67 17.26
CA THR A 81 -8.68 7.23 17.56
C THR A 81 -8.77 8.36 18.57
N GLU A 82 -9.75 9.27 18.45
CA GLU A 82 -9.97 10.35 19.39
C GLU A 82 -10.45 9.85 20.77
N GLU A 83 -11.40 8.91 20.78
CA GLU A 83 -11.93 8.34 22.02
C GLU A 83 -10.87 7.58 22.82
N TYR A 84 -10.06 6.79 22.15
CA TYR A 84 -9.07 5.91 22.79
C TYR A 84 -7.62 6.42 22.70
N ARG A 85 -7.39 7.66 22.26
CA ARG A 85 -6.03 8.25 22.12
C ARG A 85 -5.22 8.26 23.41
N HIS A 86 -5.88 8.22 24.57
CA HIS A 86 -5.25 8.15 25.88
C HIS A 86 -4.69 6.77 26.21
N MET A 87 -5.08 5.74 25.45
CA MET A 87 -4.58 4.38 25.62
C MET A 87 -3.35 4.14 24.74
N PRO A 88 -2.30 3.48 25.25
CA PRO A 88 -1.09 3.23 24.47
C PRO A 88 -1.30 2.22 23.34
N LEU A 89 -2.28 1.34 23.49
CA LEU A 89 -2.62 0.29 22.54
C LEU A 89 -4.06 -0.17 22.71
N LEU A 90 -4.62 -0.71 21.61
CA LEU A 90 -6.00 -1.17 21.56
C LEU A 90 -6.09 -2.45 20.73
N LYS A 91 -6.78 -3.48 21.24
CA LYS A 91 -6.99 -4.69 20.45
C LYS A 91 -8.22 -4.59 19.58
N LEU A 92 -8.09 -5.16 18.40
CA LEU A 92 -9.16 -5.37 17.43
C LEU A 92 -9.12 -6.83 16.95
N TRP A 93 -10.26 -7.36 16.55
CA TRP A 93 -10.37 -8.64 15.89
C TRP A 93 -11.10 -8.44 14.55
N VAL A 94 -10.45 -8.84 13.47
CA VAL A 94 -11.09 -8.89 12.14
C VAL A 94 -11.24 -10.36 11.78
N GLY A 95 -12.45 -10.87 11.88
CA GLY A 95 -12.64 -12.31 11.82
C GLY A 95 -11.87 -13.04 12.94
N PRO A 96 -11.14 -14.11 12.59
CA PRO A 96 -10.30 -14.84 13.53
C PRO A 96 -8.92 -14.23 13.74
N VAL A 97 -8.61 -13.10 13.12
CA VAL A 97 -7.28 -12.47 13.16
C VAL A 97 -7.24 -11.37 14.23
N PRO A 98 -6.39 -11.51 15.26
CA PRO A 98 -6.19 -10.46 16.24
C PRO A 98 -5.29 -9.38 15.68
N MET A 99 -5.59 -8.13 16.03
CA MET A 99 -4.83 -6.94 15.69
C MET A 99 -4.64 -6.09 16.94
N VAL A 100 -3.52 -5.39 17.02
CA VAL A 100 -3.26 -4.37 18.04
C VAL A 100 -2.95 -3.06 17.33
N ALA A 101 -3.75 -2.04 17.58
CA ALA A 101 -3.46 -0.69 17.17
C ALA A 101 -2.52 -0.04 18.18
N LEU A 102 -1.46 0.60 17.69
CA LEU A 102 -0.52 1.37 18.47
C LEU A 102 -0.74 2.85 18.19
N TYR A 103 -0.82 3.64 19.27
CA TYR A 103 -1.08 5.08 19.18
C TYR A 103 0.13 5.94 19.60
N ASN A 104 1.04 5.39 20.41
CA ASN A 104 2.19 6.11 20.93
C ASN A 104 3.38 6.00 20.01
N ALA A 105 4.14 7.08 19.85
CA ALA A 105 5.36 7.13 19.05
C ALA A 105 6.38 6.08 19.52
N GLU A 106 6.57 5.92 20.81
CA GLU A 106 7.52 5.00 21.42
C GLU A 106 7.20 3.54 21.04
N ASN A 107 5.92 3.14 21.12
CA ASN A 107 5.49 1.79 20.74
C ASN A 107 5.56 1.57 19.23
N VAL A 108 5.29 2.60 18.45
CA VAL A 108 5.42 2.57 16.98
C VAL A 108 6.88 2.41 16.59
N GLU A 109 7.79 3.13 17.24
CA GLU A 109 9.23 3.08 16.99
C GLU A 109 9.78 1.67 17.17
N VAL A 110 9.37 0.94 18.21
CA VAL A 110 9.79 -0.47 18.46
C VAL A 110 9.53 -1.36 17.25
N ILE A 111 8.41 -1.15 16.57
CA ILE A 111 8.05 -1.96 15.40
C ILE A 111 8.74 -1.46 14.12
N LEU A 112 8.80 -0.14 13.91
CA LEU A 112 9.30 0.42 12.65
C LEU A 112 10.82 0.37 12.53
N THR A 113 11.55 0.50 13.62
CA THR A 113 13.01 0.40 13.64
C THR A 113 13.52 -1.02 13.65
N SER A 114 12.64 -2.00 13.93
CA SER A 114 13.03 -3.40 14.00
C SER A 114 13.37 -3.97 12.63
N SER A 115 14.58 -4.51 12.50
CA SER A 115 15.00 -5.28 11.31
C SER A 115 14.34 -6.67 11.21
N LYS A 116 13.66 -7.11 12.28
CA LYS A 116 12.99 -8.41 12.38
C LYS A 116 11.49 -8.33 12.11
N GLN A 117 10.84 -7.21 12.49
CA GLN A 117 9.39 -7.00 12.33
C GLN A 117 9.06 -6.36 10.97
N ILE A 118 9.64 -6.88 9.90
CA ILE A 118 9.49 -6.35 8.54
C ILE A 118 8.32 -6.96 7.77
N ASP A 119 7.78 -8.06 8.26
CA ASP A 119 6.76 -8.82 7.53
C ASP A 119 5.44 -8.06 7.46
N LYS A 120 4.86 -8.06 6.27
CA LYS A 120 3.55 -7.44 6.04
C LYS A 120 2.45 -8.24 6.73
N SER A 121 1.42 -7.55 7.18
CA SER A 121 0.21 -8.19 7.69
C SER A 121 -0.42 -9.12 6.64
N SER A 122 -1.05 -10.20 7.09
CA SER A 122 -1.78 -11.12 6.20
C SER A 122 -2.90 -10.45 5.39
N MET A 123 -3.31 -9.23 5.75
CA MET A 123 -4.31 -8.46 5.00
C MET A 123 -3.78 -7.97 3.65
N TYR A 124 -2.45 -7.81 3.49
CA TYR A 124 -1.84 -7.43 2.23
C TYR A 124 -2.02 -8.48 1.12
N LYS A 125 -2.29 -9.75 1.47
CA LYS A 125 -2.59 -10.79 0.48
C LYS A 125 -3.80 -10.49 -0.40
N PHE A 126 -4.71 -9.61 0.04
CA PHE A 126 -5.85 -9.19 -0.78
C PHE A 126 -5.46 -8.21 -1.89
N LEU A 127 -4.27 -7.64 -1.82
CA LEU A 127 -3.64 -6.83 -2.88
C LEU A 127 -2.85 -7.70 -3.88
N GLU A 128 -2.41 -8.91 -3.48
CA GLU A 128 -1.57 -9.78 -4.33
C GLU A 128 -2.16 -10.11 -5.69
N PRO A 129 -3.48 -10.34 -5.86
CA PRO A 129 -4.05 -10.56 -7.20
C PRO A 129 -3.80 -9.40 -8.16
N TRP A 130 -3.66 -8.18 -7.67
CA TRP A 130 -3.38 -6.98 -8.44
C TRP A 130 -1.89 -6.67 -8.49
N LEU A 131 -1.25 -6.45 -7.35
CA LEU A 131 0.13 -5.95 -7.23
C LEU A 131 1.19 -7.06 -7.21
N GLY A 132 0.75 -8.33 -7.27
CA GLY A 132 1.65 -9.47 -7.13
C GLY A 132 2.44 -9.43 -5.83
N LEU A 133 3.70 -9.84 -5.88
CA LEU A 133 4.65 -9.77 -4.78
C LEU A 133 5.72 -8.68 -5.04
N GLY A 134 5.27 -7.51 -5.50
CA GLY A 134 6.10 -6.32 -5.65
C GLY A 134 6.54 -5.73 -4.30
N LEU A 135 7.17 -4.56 -4.32
CA LEU A 135 7.78 -3.93 -3.14
C LEU A 135 6.79 -3.73 -1.97
N LEU A 136 5.52 -3.41 -2.26
CA LEU A 136 4.51 -3.19 -1.22
C LEU A 136 4.09 -4.48 -0.50
N THR A 137 3.85 -5.54 -1.26
CA THR A 137 3.19 -6.77 -0.78
C THR A 137 4.16 -7.85 -0.34
N SER A 138 5.39 -7.85 -0.88
CA SER A 138 6.43 -8.82 -0.54
C SER A 138 6.93 -8.67 0.90
N THR A 139 7.47 -9.76 1.44
CA THR A 139 8.01 -9.86 2.80
C THR A 139 9.38 -10.57 2.79
N GLY A 140 10.05 -10.58 3.93
CA GLY A 140 11.28 -11.35 4.14
C GLY A 140 12.39 -11.02 3.13
N ASN A 141 13.03 -12.06 2.59
CA ASN A 141 14.18 -11.91 1.70
C ASN A 141 13.81 -11.31 0.34
N LYS A 142 12.63 -11.65 -0.23
CA LYS A 142 12.18 -11.04 -1.50
C LYS A 142 12.06 -9.53 -1.34
N TRP A 143 11.44 -9.06 -0.26
CA TRP A 143 11.34 -7.61 0.01
C TRP A 143 12.71 -6.95 0.17
N ARG A 144 13.65 -7.58 0.92
CA ARG A 144 15.00 -7.02 1.10
C ARG A 144 15.75 -6.89 -0.22
N SER A 145 15.71 -7.93 -1.05
CA SER A 145 16.33 -7.92 -2.37
C SER A 145 15.73 -6.84 -3.26
N ARG A 146 14.40 -6.76 -3.34
CA ARG A 146 13.71 -5.73 -4.13
C ARG A 146 14.02 -4.32 -3.62
N ARG A 147 13.96 -4.10 -2.32
CA ARG A 147 14.28 -2.80 -1.72
C ARG A 147 15.71 -2.36 -2.04
N LYS A 148 16.69 -3.26 -1.90
CA LYS A 148 18.09 -3.00 -2.25
C LYS A 148 18.25 -2.64 -3.73
N MET A 149 17.61 -3.41 -4.61
CA MET A 149 17.65 -3.22 -6.06
C MET A 149 17.04 -1.90 -6.50
N LEU A 150 15.90 -1.52 -5.90
CA LEU A 150 15.12 -0.36 -6.33
C LEU A 150 15.60 0.96 -5.70
N THR A 151 16.27 0.94 -4.53
CA THR A 151 16.69 2.16 -3.85
C THR A 151 17.54 3.10 -4.72
N PRO A 152 18.51 2.63 -5.52
CA PRO A 152 19.31 3.51 -6.37
C PRO A 152 18.52 4.26 -7.45
N THR A 153 17.35 3.74 -7.85
CA THR A 153 16.50 4.36 -8.88
C THR A 153 15.83 5.65 -8.42
N PHE A 154 15.85 5.91 -7.11
CA PHE A 154 15.31 7.12 -6.48
C PHE A 154 16.40 8.12 -6.05
N HIS A 155 17.58 8.02 -6.63
CA HIS A 155 18.65 8.97 -6.34
C HIS A 155 18.27 10.39 -6.79
N PHE A 156 18.67 11.40 -6.02
CA PHE A 156 18.31 12.81 -6.26
C PHE A 156 18.55 13.28 -7.69
N THR A 157 19.64 12.87 -8.31
CA THR A 157 19.96 13.26 -9.71
C THR A 157 18.88 12.80 -10.70
N ILE A 158 18.26 11.64 -10.46
CA ILE A 158 17.18 11.12 -11.30
C ILE A 158 15.89 11.91 -11.03
N LEU A 159 15.62 12.24 -9.77
CA LEU A 159 14.44 13.01 -9.37
C LEU A 159 14.49 14.46 -9.91
N GLU A 160 15.68 15.05 -10.01
CA GLU A 160 15.86 16.39 -10.61
C GLU A 160 15.42 16.42 -12.08
N ASP A 161 15.72 15.35 -12.84
CA ASP A 161 15.30 15.24 -14.24
C ASP A 161 13.77 15.18 -14.41
N PHE A 162 13.03 14.79 -13.36
CA PHE A 162 11.57 14.69 -13.39
C PHE A 162 10.87 16.04 -13.20
N LEU A 163 11.59 17.05 -12.70
CA LEU A 163 10.99 18.37 -12.38
C LEU A 163 10.42 19.06 -13.62
N ASP A 164 11.05 18.91 -14.78
CA ASP A 164 10.52 19.49 -16.01
C ASP A 164 9.15 18.91 -16.37
N ILE A 165 9.01 17.57 -16.24
CA ILE A 165 7.74 16.89 -16.47
C ILE A 165 6.68 17.36 -15.46
N MET A 166 7.08 17.48 -14.17
CA MET A 166 6.18 17.98 -13.13
C MET A 166 5.71 19.41 -13.45
N ASN A 167 6.60 20.28 -13.91
CA ASN A 167 6.26 21.64 -14.36
C ASN A 167 5.27 21.63 -15.54
N GLU A 168 5.51 20.81 -16.56
CA GLU A 168 4.63 20.68 -17.73
C GLU A 168 3.23 20.23 -17.33
N GLN A 169 3.14 19.15 -16.52
CA GLN A 169 1.87 18.60 -16.08
C GLN A 169 1.14 19.51 -15.10
N ALA A 170 1.87 20.23 -14.23
CA ALA A 170 1.31 21.24 -13.36
C ALA A 170 0.69 22.41 -14.15
N ASN A 171 1.35 22.86 -15.22
CA ASN A 171 0.80 23.92 -16.09
C ASN A 171 -0.52 23.50 -16.77
N ILE A 172 -0.64 22.22 -17.18
CA ILE A 172 -1.89 21.69 -17.72
C ILE A 172 -2.98 21.72 -16.64
N LEU A 173 -2.65 21.28 -15.41
CA LEU A 173 -3.57 21.30 -14.27
C LEU A 173 -4.05 22.72 -13.98
N VAL A 174 -3.13 23.70 -13.87
CA VAL A 174 -3.47 25.11 -13.61
C VAL A 174 -4.46 25.64 -14.66
N LYS A 175 -4.18 25.44 -15.96
CA LYS A 175 -5.09 25.85 -17.04
C LYS A 175 -6.47 25.21 -16.96
N LYS A 176 -6.56 23.99 -16.44
CA LYS A 176 -7.86 23.32 -16.21
C LYS A 176 -8.59 23.93 -15.02
N LEU A 177 -7.88 24.23 -13.95
CA LEU A 177 -8.45 24.84 -12.75
C LEU A 177 -8.88 26.29 -12.97
N GLU A 178 -8.23 27.06 -13.86
CA GLU A 178 -8.60 28.43 -14.24
C GLU A 178 -10.07 28.54 -14.67
N LYS A 179 -10.62 27.49 -15.28
CA LYS A 179 -12.03 27.45 -15.70
C LYS A 179 -13.04 27.53 -14.54
N HIS A 180 -12.58 27.24 -13.34
CA HIS A 180 -13.39 27.23 -12.13
C HIS A 180 -13.22 28.52 -11.29
N VAL A 181 -12.35 29.43 -11.69
CA VAL A 181 -12.15 30.72 -11.00
C VAL A 181 -13.46 31.53 -11.03
N ASN A 182 -13.87 32.00 -9.87
CA ASN A 182 -15.13 32.72 -9.64
C ASN A 182 -16.41 31.94 -10.00
N GLN A 183 -16.31 30.59 -10.08
CA GLN A 183 -17.45 29.67 -10.23
C GLN A 183 -17.84 29.09 -8.86
N GLU A 184 -18.92 28.30 -8.86
CA GLU A 184 -19.32 27.54 -7.68
C GLU A 184 -18.23 26.55 -7.25
N ALA A 185 -18.29 26.14 -5.96
CA ALA A 185 -17.36 25.14 -5.43
C ALA A 185 -17.45 23.83 -6.23
N PHE A 186 -16.30 23.28 -6.60
CA PHE A 186 -16.20 22.04 -7.38
C PHE A 186 -15.25 21.05 -6.73
N ASN A 187 -15.34 19.79 -7.14
CA ASN A 187 -14.44 18.75 -6.67
C ASN A 187 -13.17 18.70 -7.54
N CYS A 188 -12.06 19.21 -7.00
CA CYS A 188 -10.76 19.21 -7.69
C CYS A 188 -10.05 17.85 -7.69
N PHE A 189 -10.54 16.85 -6.94
CA PHE A 189 -9.88 15.58 -6.72
C PHE A 189 -9.51 14.85 -8.03
N VAL A 190 -10.42 14.79 -8.99
CA VAL A 190 -10.18 14.10 -10.27
C VAL A 190 -9.09 14.80 -11.08
N TYR A 191 -9.09 16.13 -11.16
CA TYR A 191 -8.07 16.90 -11.89
C TYR A 191 -6.66 16.62 -11.35
N ILE A 192 -6.51 16.64 -10.03
CA ILE A 192 -5.24 16.40 -9.35
C ILE A 192 -4.79 14.96 -9.52
N THR A 193 -5.72 13.99 -9.43
CA THR A 193 -5.42 12.58 -9.65
C THR A 193 -4.92 12.30 -11.07
N LEU A 194 -5.55 12.89 -12.08
CA LEU A 194 -5.13 12.74 -13.48
C LEU A 194 -3.76 13.39 -13.74
N CYS A 195 -3.49 14.53 -13.10
CA CYS A 195 -2.17 15.16 -13.16
C CYS A 195 -1.09 14.27 -12.52
N ALA A 196 -1.34 13.72 -11.33
CA ALA A 196 -0.41 12.80 -10.68
C ALA A 196 -0.19 11.52 -11.51
N LEU A 197 -1.23 11.01 -12.18
CA LEU A 197 -1.12 9.87 -13.07
C LEU A 197 -0.26 10.18 -14.31
N ASP A 198 -0.44 11.31 -14.96
CA ASP A 198 0.41 11.72 -16.08
C ASP A 198 1.87 11.87 -15.63
N ILE A 199 2.11 12.49 -14.47
CA ILE A 199 3.46 12.64 -13.92
C ILE A 199 4.12 11.27 -13.69
N ILE A 200 3.46 10.32 -13.02
CA ILE A 200 4.06 9.01 -12.73
C ILE A 200 4.29 8.20 -14.01
N CYS A 201 3.36 8.25 -14.97
CA CYS A 201 3.51 7.56 -16.25
C CYS A 201 4.68 8.11 -17.05
N GLU A 202 4.85 9.41 -17.09
CA GLU A 202 5.92 10.04 -17.88
C GLU A 202 7.28 9.94 -17.18
N THR A 203 7.34 10.14 -15.87
CA THR A 203 8.59 10.07 -15.10
C THR A 203 9.06 8.64 -14.87
N ALA A 204 8.18 7.79 -14.32
CA ALA A 204 8.57 6.44 -13.92
C ALA A 204 8.49 5.45 -15.09
N MET A 205 7.49 5.56 -15.96
CA MET A 205 7.29 4.62 -17.07
C MET A 205 7.83 5.11 -18.40
N GLY A 206 8.22 6.39 -18.49
CA GLY A 206 8.72 7.01 -19.72
C GLY A 206 7.65 7.16 -20.80
N LYS A 207 6.36 7.19 -20.42
CA LYS A 207 5.23 7.17 -21.33
C LYS A 207 4.23 8.29 -21.03
N ASN A 208 4.01 9.17 -21.99
CA ASN A 208 2.94 10.16 -21.92
C ASN A 208 1.62 9.50 -22.33
N ILE A 209 0.66 9.42 -21.42
CA ILE A 209 -0.66 8.82 -21.64
C ILE A 209 -1.77 9.86 -21.82
N GLY A 210 -1.49 11.14 -21.52
CA GLY A 210 -2.42 12.26 -21.66
C GLY A 210 -3.69 12.07 -20.80
N ALA A 211 -3.57 11.53 -19.59
CA ALA A 211 -4.71 11.29 -18.70
C ALA A 211 -5.48 12.58 -18.43
N GLN A 212 -4.79 13.71 -18.27
CA GLN A 212 -5.42 15.01 -18.09
C GLN A 212 -6.24 15.43 -19.32
N SER A 213 -5.91 14.97 -20.51
CA SER A 213 -6.66 15.29 -21.73
C SER A 213 -7.92 14.44 -21.91
N ASN A 214 -8.00 13.31 -21.20
CA ASN A 214 -9.12 12.39 -21.24
C ASN A 214 -9.68 12.21 -19.84
N ASP A 215 -10.70 13.00 -19.48
CA ASP A 215 -11.29 13.02 -18.14
C ASP A 215 -11.98 11.69 -17.74
N ASP A 216 -12.12 10.74 -18.67
CA ASP A 216 -12.76 9.45 -18.47
C ASP A 216 -11.76 8.28 -18.52
N SER A 217 -10.71 8.33 -17.73
CA SER A 217 -9.72 7.24 -17.64
C SER A 217 -10.33 5.96 -17.07
N GLU A 218 -10.39 4.92 -17.91
CA GLU A 218 -10.84 3.59 -17.49
C GLU A 218 -9.92 2.99 -16.42
N TYR A 219 -8.61 3.25 -16.53
CA TYR A 219 -7.61 2.82 -15.54
C TYR A 219 -7.90 3.41 -14.16
N VAL A 220 -8.09 4.73 -14.06
CA VAL A 220 -8.37 5.41 -12.77
C VAL A 220 -9.65 4.88 -12.13
N ARG A 221 -10.71 4.71 -12.93
CA ARG A 221 -11.96 4.09 -12.43
C ARG A 221 -11.76 2.65 -11.96
N ALA A 222 -10.91 1.89 -12.64
CA ALA A 222 -10.61 0.51 -12.23
C ALA A 222 -9.80 0.48 -10.92
N VAL A 223 -8.85 1.43 -10.72
CA VAL A 223 -8.10 1.58 -9.46
C VAL A 223 -9.05 1.83 -8.29
N TYR A 224 -9.94 2.82 -8.39
CA TYR A 224 -10.87 3.13 -7.30
C TYR A 224 -11.83 1.98 -6.99
N ARG A 225 -12.39 1.35 -8.00
CA ARG A 225 -13.25 0.16 -7.81
C ARG A 225 -12.48 -0.99 -7.16
N MET A 226 -11.26 -1.24 -7.60
CA MET A 226 -10.41 -2.29 -7.04
C MET A 226 -10.09 -2.01 -5.57
N SER A 227 -9.68 -0.78 -5.24
CA SER A 227 -9.38 -0.35 -3.88
C SER A 227 -10.59 -0.51 -2.96
N GLU A 228 -11.78 -0.07 -3.38
CA GLU A 228 -13.02 -0.22 -2.61
C GLU A 228 -13.36 -1.70 -2.34
N MET A 229 -13.28 -2.55 -3.37
CA MET A 229 -13.54 -3.99 -3.24
C MET A 229 -12.53 -4.68 -2.30
N ILE A 230 -11.25 -4.34 -2.38
CA ILE A 230 -10.20 -4.87 -1.51
C ILE A 230 -10.45 -4.43 -0.06
N PHE A 231 -10.67 -3.14 0.19
CA PHE A 231 -10.96 -2.64 1.54
C PHE A 231 -12.23 -3.26 2.14
N ARG A 232 -13.27 -3.44 1.33
CA ARG A 232 -14.48 -4.13 1.75
C ARG A 232 -14.19 -5.58 2.11
N ARG A 233 -13.41 -6.27 1.29
CA ARG A 233 -13.01 -7.66 1.51
C ARG A 233 -12.20 -7.82 2.79
N ILE A 234 -11.26 -6.92 3.07
CA ILE A 234 -10.48 -6.91 4.31
C ILE A 234 -11.39 -6.83 5.53
N LYS A 235 -12.40 -5.95 5.53
CA LYS A 235 -13.32 -5.74 6.64
C LYS A 235 -14.32 -6.88 6.87
N MET A 236 -14.59 -7.69 5.83
CA MET A 236 -15.64 -8.73 5.83
C MET A 236 -15.06 -10.13 5.77
N PRO A 237 -14.79 -10.79 6.92
CA PRO A 237 -14.14 -12.11 6.96
C PRO A 237 -14.87 -13.19 6.15
N TRP A 238 -16.16 -13.10 5.98
CA TRP A 238 -16.94 -14.04 5.15
C TRP A 238 -16.65 -13.93 3.65
N LEU A 239 -15.99 -12.85 3.20
CA LEU A 239 -15.53 -12.67 1.81
C LEU A 239 -14.06 -13.11 1.60
N TRP A 240 -13.40 -13.64 2.64
CA TRP A 240 -11.98 -14.00 2.55
C TRP A 240 -11.73 -15.26 1.72
N LEU A 241 -12.70 -16.16 1.65
CA LEU A 241 -12.59 -17.38 0.86
C LEU A 241 -12.85 -17.05 -0.62
N ASP A 242 -11.83 -17.23 -1.48
CA ASP A 242 -11.87 -16.86 -2.89
C ASP A 242 -13.03 -17.51 -3.65
N LEU A 243 -13.23 -18.82 -3.43
CA LEU A 243 -14.32 -19.56 -4.06
C LEU A 243 -15.69 -18.95 -3.75
N TRP A 244 -15.88 -18.58 -2.48
CA TRP A 244 -17.12 -17.93 -2.04
C TRP A 244 -17.25 -16.51 -2.61
N TYR A 245 -16.16 -15.73 -2.56
CA TYR A 245 -16.13 -14.35 -3.08
C TYR A 245 -16.50 -14.28 -4.56
N LEU A 246 -16.02 -15.25 -5.37
CA LEU A 246 -16.30 -15.33 -6.80
C LEU A 246 -17.75 -15.70 -7.12
N MET A 247 -18.55 -16.17 -6.17
CA MET A 247 -19.97 -16.39 -6.36
C MET A 247 -20.80 -15.10 -6.33
N PHE A 248 -20.23 -14.00 -5.81
CA PHE A 248 -20.90 -12.69 -5.76
C PHE A 248 -20.54 -11.84 -6.98
N LYS A 249 -21.44 -10.90 -7.31
CA LYS A 249 -21.21 -9.91 -8.38
C LYS A 249 -19.87 -9.17 -8.21
N GLU A 250 -19.52 -8.84 -6.99
CA GLU A 250 -18.27 -8.16 -6.65
C GLU A 250 -17.03 -8.93 -7.06
N GLY A 251 -17.03 -10.26 -6.93
CA GLY A 251 -15.91 -11.09 -7.39
C GLY A 251 -15.73 -11.03 -8.91
N TRP A 252 -16.81 -10.92 -9.67
CA TRP A 252 -16.75 -10.72 -11.13
C TRP A 252 -16.27 -9.32 -11.50
N GLU A 253 -16.73 -8.29 -10.78
CA GLU A 253 -16.27 -6.92 -10.96
C GLU A 253 -14.79 -6.78 -10.61
N HIS A 254 -14.32 -7.47 -9.56
CA HIS A 254 -12.91 -7.59 -9.21
C HIS A 254 -12.09 -8.15 -10.36
N LYS A 255 -12.48 -9.30 -10.92
CA LYS A 255 -11.80 -9.90 -12.08
C LYS A 255 -11.78 -8.96 -13.29
N LYS A 256 -12.88 -8.26 -13.55
CA LYS A 256 -12.95 -7.30 -14.67
C LYS A 256 -11.98 -6.12 -14.43
N SER A 257 -11.98 -5.54 -13.26
CA SER A 257 -11.07 -4.44 -12.91
C SER A 257 -9.62 -4.88 -12.98
N LEU A 258 -9.30 -6.07 -12.46
CA LEU A 258 -7.97 -6.66 -12.53
C LEU A 258 -7.47 -6.80 -13.97
N LYS A 259 -8.33 -7.27 -14.88
CA LYS A 259 -7.99 -7.38 -16.31
C LYS A 259 -7.67 -6.02 -16.93
N ILE A 260 -8.41 -4.97 -16.58
CA ILE A 260 -8.17 -3.61 -17.07
C ILE A 260 -6.81 -3.09 -16.56
N LEU A 261 -6.55 -3.25 -15.25
CA LEU A 261 -5.31 -2.80 -14.62
C LEU A 261 -4.08 -3.48 -15.23
N HIS A 262 -4.08 -4.82 -15.27
CA HIS A 262 -2.96 -5.57 -15.85
C HIS A 262 -2.79 -5.36 -17.37
N ALA A 263 -3.88 -5.16 -18.11
CA ALA A 263 -3.77 -4.85 -19.54
C ALA A 263 -3.09 -3.50 -19.77
N PHE A 264 -3.42 -2.50 -18.95
CA PHE A 264 -2.80 -1.19 -19.01
C PHE A 264 -1.29 -1.27 -18.73
N THR A 265 -0.88 -1.87 -17.61
CA THR A 265 0.53 -1.98 -17.24
C THR A 265 1.34 -2.84 -18.21
N ASN A 266 0.78 -3.96 -18.69
CA ASN A 266 1.43 -4.78 -19.72
C ASN A 266 1.65 -4.00 -21.02
N ASN A 267 0.69 -3.19 -21.45
CA ASN A 267 0.85 -2.35 -22.64
C ASN A 267 1.96 -1.32 -22.45
N VAL A 268 2.01 -0.64 -21.30
CA VAL A 268 3.08 0.33 -20.98
C VAL A 268 4.46 -0.34 -21.01
N ILE A 269 4.59 -1.53 -20.39
CA ILE A 269 5.84 -2.30 -20.39
C ILE A 269 6.25 -2.70 -21.82
N ALA A 270 5.31 -3.25 -22.60
CA ALA A 270 5.58 -3.73 -23.95
C ALA A 270 5.98 -2.58 -24.90
N GLU A 271 5.28 -1.47 -24.86
CA GLU A 271 5.61 -0.29 -25.66
C GLU A 271 7.00 0.25 -25.29
N ARG A 272 7.32 0.35 -23.99
CA ARG A 272 8.64 0.84 -23.58
C ARG A 272 9.77 -0.10 -23.95
N ALA A 273 9.59 -1.41 -23.78
CA ALA A 273 10.57 -2.41 -24.19
C ALA A 273 10.83 -2.36 -25.72
N ASN A 274 9.79 -2.19 -26.53
CA ASN A 274 9.92 -2.05 -27.98
C ASN A 274 10.67 -0.78 -28.38
N GLU A 275 10.42 0.35 -27.71
CA GLU A 275 11.16 1.61 -27.93
C GLU A 275 12.66 1.45 -27.62
N MET A 276 12.99 0.76 -26.52
CA MET A 276 14.38 0.51 -26.13
C MET A 276 15.11 -0.37 -27.15
N ASN A 277 14.49 -1.46 -27.59
CA ASN A 277 15.08 -2.37 -28.60
C ASN A 277 15.29 -1.63 -29.93
N ALA A 278 14.35 -0.80 -30.37
CA ALA A 278 14.47 -0.01 -31.60
C ALA A 278 15.63 1.03 -31.51
N ASP A 279 15.91 1.57 -30.32
CA ASP A 279 17.04 2.48 -30.09
C ASP A 279 18.39 1.74 -30.07
N GLU A 280 18.45 0.52 -29.56
CA GLU A 280 19.63 -0.33 -29.60
C GLU A 280 20.00 -0.75 -31.03
N ASP A 281 19.02 -1.14 -31.83
CA ASP A 281 19.17 -1.49 -33.25
C ASP A 281 19.70 -0.30 -34.07
N ARG A 282 19.22 0.93 -33.80
CA ARG A 282 19.71 2.16 -34.46
C ARG A 282 21.17 2.49 -34.12
N LYS A 283 21.60 2.20 -32.87
CA LYS A 283 22.99 2.39 -32.46
C LYS A 283 23.92 1.36 -33.09
N GLY A 284 23.44 0.15 -33.36
CA GLY A 284 24.22 -0.92 -34.02
C GLY A 284 24.48 -0.65 -35.50
N ASP A 285 23.68 0.20 -36.18
CA ASP A 285 23.80 0.50 -37.63
C ASP A 285 24.77 1.63 -37.95
N GLY A 286 25.64 2.04 -37.00
CA GLY A 286 26.79 2.93 -37.25
C GLY A 286 26.46 4.34 -37.76
N ARG A 287 25.21 4.75 -37.72
CA ARG A 287 24.82 6.14 -37.99
C ARG A 287 25.03 6.94 -36.71
N ASP A 288 26.13 7.69 -36.67
CA ASP A 288 26.41 8.75 -35.69
C ASP A 288 25.27 9.79 -35.66
N SER A 289 24.14 9.44 -35.13
CA SER A 289 23.23 10.41 -34.57
C SER A 289 23.83 10.81 -33.24
N ALA A 290 24.28 12.08 -33.12
CA ALA A 290 24.78 12.67 -31.88
C ALA A 290 23.94 12.16 -30.72
N PRO A 291 24.54 11.70 -29.60
CA PRO A 291 23.75 11.21 -28.47
C PRO A 291 22.76 12.32 -28.13
N SER A 292 21.48 12.00 -28.29
CA SER A 292 20.43 12.90 -27.83
C SER A 292 20.73 13.16 -26.34
N LYS A 293 21.25 14.34 -26.05
CA LYS A 293 21.82 14.76 -24.76
C LYS A 293 20.83 14.66 -23.60
N ASN A 294 19.56 14.23 -23.86
CA ASN A 294 18.48 14.27 -22.88
C ASN A 294 17.52 13.06 -22.96
N LYS A 295 17.99 11.86 -23.26
CA LYS A 295 17.10 10.73 -23.06
C LYS A 295 17.09 10.38 -21.57
N ARG A 296 16.16 10.99 -20.83
CA ARG A 296 15.90 10.75 -19.41
C ARG A 296 15.68 9.25 -19.20
N ARG A 297 16.37 8.65 -18.23
CA ARG A 297 16.14 7.24 -17.87
C ARG A 297 14.91 7.15 -16.98
N ALA A 298 13.85 6.56 -17.51
CA ALA A 298 12.68 6.25 -16.71
C ALA A 298 13.00 5.09 -15.73
N PHE A 299 12.25 5.01 -14.64
CA PHE A 299 12.35 3.89 -13.70
C PHE A 299 12.17 2.53 -14.39
N LEU A 300 11.23 2.44 -15.34
CA LEU A 300 11.00 1.23 -16.13
C LEU A 300 12.23 0.82 -16.97
N ASP A 301 13.00 1.77 -17.49
CA ASP A 301 14.23 1.48 -18.22
C ASP A 301 15.26 0.77 -17.32
N LEU A 302 15.32 1.16 -16.06
CA LEU A 302 16.18 0.53 -15.08
C LEU A 302 15.69 -0.88 -14.74
N LEU A 303 14.36 -1.07 -14.56
CA LEU A 303 13.78 -2.40 -14.31
C LEU A 303 14.02 -3.38 -15.46
N LEU A 304 13.91 -2.92 -16.70
CA LEU A 304 14.14 -3.76 -17.89
C LEU A 304 15.58 -4.21 -18.04
N ASN A 305 16.55 -3.49 -17.43
CA ASN A 305 17.98 -3.76 -17.53
C ASN A 305 18.62 -4.29 -16.25
N VAL A 306 17.90 -4.25 -15.12
CA VAL A 306 18.46 -4.69 -13.84
C VAL A 306 18.59 -6.20 -13.77
N THR A 307 19.64 -6.67 -13.11
CA THR A 307 19.85 -8.07 -12.77
C THR A 307 19.77 -8.27 -11.26
N ASP A 308 19.34 -9.45 -10.86
CA ASP A 308 19.38 -9.87 -9.45
C ASP A 308 20.82 -10.12 -8.97
N ASP A 309 20.98 -10.48 -7.70
CA ASP A 309 22.31 -10.79 -7.12
C ASP A 309 22.96 -12.04 -7.77
N GLU A 310 22.23 -12.83 -8.54
CA GLU A 310 22.68 -14.01 -9.30
C GLU A 310 23.00 -13.70 -10.76
N GLY A 311 22.77 -12.46 -11.19
CA GLY A 311 22.99 -12.00 -12.57
C GLY A 311 21.86 -12.28 -13.55
N ASN A 312 20.71 -12.77 -13.08
CA ASN A 312 19.53 -12.99 -13.93
C ASN A 312 18.72 -11.70 -14.10
N ARG A 313 18.20 -11.44 -15.28
CA ARG A 313 17.24 -10.37 -15.50
C ARG A 313 15.92 -10.68 -14.80
N LEU A 314 15.21 -9.63 -14.38
CA LEU A 314 13.86 -9.77 -13.85
C LEU A 314 12.94 -10.43 -14.90
N SER A 315 12.07 -11.34 -14.44
CA SER A 315 11.03 -11.90 -15.30
C SER A 315 10.02 -10.80 -15.69
N HIS A 316 9.29 -11.00 -16.78
CA HIS A 316 8.21 -10.07 -17.16
C HIS A 316 7.16 -9.91 -16.05
N GLU A 317 6.89 -10.97 -15.31
CA GLU A 317 5.97 -10.93 -14.17
C GLU A 317 6.53 -10.09 -13.02
N ASP A 318 7.81 -10.25 -12.69
CA ASP A 318 8.48 -9.43 -11.67
C ASP A 318 8.47 -7.93 -12.03
N ILE A 319 8.71 -7.61 -13.30
CA ILE A 319 8.66 -6.22 -13.80
C ILE A 319 7.23 -5.68 -13.67
N ARG A 320 6.23 -6.47 -14.08
CA ARG A 320 4.81 -6.06 -13.97
C ARG A 320 4.41 -5.81 -12.52
N GLU A 321 4.81 -6.68 -11.58
CA GLU A 321 4.54 -6.52 -10.15
C GLU A 321 5.05 -5.18 -9.61
N GLU A 322 6.27 -4.78 -9.99
CA GLU A 322 6.82 -3.49 -9.58
C GLU A 322 6.14 -2.32 -10.31
N VAL A 323 5.86 -2.44 -11.61
CA VAL A 323 5.14 -1.41 -12.38
C VAL A 323 3.74 -1.19 -11.81
N ASP A 324 2.97 -2.24 -11.55
CA ASP A 324 1.64 -2.15 -10.91
C ASP A 324 1.74 -1.45 -9.55
N THR A 325 2.75 -1.81 -8.74
CA THR A 325 3.00 -1.21 -7.43
C THR A 325 3.29 0.29 -7.55
N PHE A 326 4.27 0.69 -8.37
CA PHE A 326 4.67 2.09 -8.49
C PHE A 326 3.64 2.96 -9.19
N MET A 327 2.91 2.40 -10.16
CA MET A 327 1.79 3.09 -10.80
C MET A 327 0.69 3.42 -9.79
N PHE A 328 0.29 2.45 -8.98
CA PHE A 328 -0.75 2.65 -7.97
C PHE A 328 -0.28 3.60 -6.86
N GLU A 329 0.84 3.29 -6.22
CA GLU A 329 1.34 4.06 -5.09
C GLU A 329 1.72 5.48 -5.46
N GLY A 330 2.32 5.67 -6.63
CA GLY A 330 2.85 6.96 -7.06
C GLY A 330 1.76 7.99 -7.36
N HIS A 331 0.65 7.62 -7.99
CA HIS A 331 -0.39 8.61 -8.29
C HIS A 331 -1.40 8.80 -7.15
N ASP A 332 -1.85 7.75 -6.49
CA ASP A 332 -2.95 7.83 -5.53
C ASP A 332 -2.54 8.56 -4.23
N THR A 333 -1.36 8.26 -3.70
CA THR A 333 -0.86 8.89 -2.46
C THR A 333 -0.48 10.35 -2.65
N THR A 334 0.18 10.67 -3.78
CA THR A 334 0.58 12.05 -4.09
C THR A 334 -0.63 12.91 -4.43
N ALA A 335 -1.60 12.39 -5.17
CA ALA A 335 -2.87 13.06 -5.42
C ALA A 335 -3.63 13.36 -4.13
N ALA A 336 -3.71 12.40 -3.20
CA ALA A 336 -4.34 12.62 -1.90
C ALA A 336 -3.63 13.72 -1.10
N ALA A 337 -2.29 13.70 -1.04
CA ALA A 337 -1.50 14.73 -0.35
C ALA A 337 -1.72 16.13 -0.94
N MET A 338 -1.72 16.27 -2.27
CA MET A 338 -1.98 17.54 -2.93
C MET A 338 -3.40 18.04 -2.67
N ASN A 339 -4.40 17.17 -2.75
CA ASN A 339 -5.80 17.52 -2.46
C ASN A 339 -5.98 18.03 -1.03
N TRP A 340 -5.42 17.33 -0.05
CA TRP A 340 -5.48 17.76 1.35
C TRP A 340 -4.71 19.06 1.60
N SER A 341 -3.56 19.26 0.95
CA SER A 341 -2.80 20.51 1.05
C SER A 341 -3.60 21.70 0.52
N LEU A 342 -4.22 21.56 -0.64
CA LEU A 342 -5.06 22.63 -1.21
C LEU A 342 -6.31 22.88 -0.36
N TYR A 343 -6.95 21.84 0.15
CA TYR A 343 -8.09 21.97 1.06
C TYR A 343 -7.73 22.73 2.34
N LEU A 344 -6.61 22.37 2.97
CA LEU A 344 -6.17 23.02 4.20
C LEU A 344 -5.69 24.45 3.97
N LEU A 345 -4.99 24.72 2.88
CA LEU A 345 -4.61 26.09 2.51
C LEU A 345 -5.85 26.97 2.30
N GLY A 346 -6.83 26.50 1.52
CA GLY A 346 -8.07 27.22 1.32
C GLY A 346 -8.89 27.42 2.59
N SER A 347 -8.78 26.50 3.56
CA SER A 347 -9.45 26.60 4.87
C SER A 347 -8.72 27.45 5.90
N ASN A 348 -7.46 27.85 5.64
CA ASN A 348 -6.61 28.61 6.55
C ASN A 348 -5.98 29.82 5.85
N PRO A 349 -6.74 30.94 5.64
CA PRO A 349 -6.28 32.08 4.85
C PRO A 349 -4.98 32.72 5.36
N GLU A 350 -4.74 32.70 6.66
CA GLU A 350 -3.51 33.27 7.24
C GLU A 350 -2.27 32.42 6.92
N VAL A 351 -2.44 31.10 6.79
CA VAL A 351 -1.38 30.20 6.34
C VAL A 351 -1.14 30.40 4.86
N GLN A 352 -2.22 30.46 4.06
CA GLN A 352 -2.14 30.71 2.62
C GLN A 352 -1.38 32.02 2.33
N LYS A 353 -1.70 33.12 2.97
CA LYS A 353 -0.98 34.40 2.79
C LYS A 353 0.53 34.29 3.03
N LYS A 354 0.96 33.47 4.01
CA LYS A 354 2.39 33.26 4.27
C LYS A 354 3.04 32.43 3.16
N VAL A 355 2.34 31.45 2.63
CA VAL A 355 2.79 30.67 1.47
C VAL A 355 2.88 31.58 0.24
N ASP A 356 1.87 32.40 -0.02
CA ASP A 356 1.85 33.34 -1.13
C ASP A 356 3.05 34.31 -1.04
N HIS A 357 3.33 34.84 0.16
CA HIS A 357 4.48 35.72 0.39
C HIS A 357 5.82 35.00 0.10
N GLU A 358 5.98 33.75 0.56
CA GLU A 358 7.20 32.96 0.27
C GLU A 358 7.34 32.69 -1.23
N LEU A 359 6.23 32.39 -1.94
CA LEU A 359 6.23 32.19 -3.39
C LEU A 359 6.58 33.50 -4.12
N ASP A 360 6.05 34.63 -3.69
CA ASP A 360 6.38 35.95 -4.25
C ASP A 360 7.86 36.31 -4.02
N ASP A 361 8.44 35.96 -2.87
CA ASP A 361 9.86 36.17 -2.59
C ASP A 361 10.78 35.33 -3.49
N VAL A 362 10.36 34.11 -3.86
CA VAL A 362 11.17 33.18 -4.68
C VAL A 362 10.97 33.42 -6.18
N PHE A 363 9.74 33.59 -6.62
CA PHE A 363 9.38 33.68 -8.05
C PHE A 363 9.10 35.10 -8.53
N GLY A 364 8.82 36.03 -7.60
CA GLY A 364 8.32 37.34 -7.96
C GLY A 364 6.97 37.24 -8.69
N ARG A 365 6.85 37.99 -9.80
CA ARG A 365 5.68 37.94 -10.71
C ARG A 365 5.97 37.12 -11.97
N SER A 366 6.90 36.19 -11.91
CA SER A 366 7.33 35.39 -13.05
C SER A 366 6.59 34.08 -13.12
N ASP A 367 6.03 33.75 -14.27
CA ASP A 367 5.40 32.43 -14.57
C ASP A 367 6.43 31.40 -15.06
N ARG A 368 7.72 31.60 -14.77
CA ARG A 368 8.77 30.65 -15.16
C ARG A 368 8.60 29.30 -14.44
N PRO A 369 9.02 28.20 -15.06
CA PRO A 369 9.08 26.89 -14.41
C PRO A 369 9.91 26.93 -13.12
N ALA A 370 9.52 26.12 -12.14
CA ALA A 370 10.27 25.96 -10.90
C ALA A 370 11.57 25.17 -11.15
N THR A 371 12.62 25.57 -10.48
CA THR A 371 13.91 24.85 -10.48
C THR A 371 14.12 24.17 -9.12
N VAL A 372 15.05 23.20 -9.06
CA VAL A 372 15.43 22.53 -7.81
C VAL A 372 15.89 23.56 -6.76
N GLU A 373 16.62 24.60 -7.19
CA GLU A 373 17.09 25.66 -6.28
C GLU A 373 15.93 26.51 -5.73
N ASP A 374 14.86 26.69 -6.48
CA ASP A 374 13.67 27.37 -5.99
C ASP A 374 12.95 26.53 -4.94
N LEU A 375 12.78 25.23 -5.21
CA LEU A 375 12.14 24.31 -4.26
C LEU A 375 12.86 24.27 -2.91
N LYS A 376 14.19 24.33 -2.90
CA LYS A 376 15.00 24.39 -1.66
C LYS A 376 14.74 25.65 -0.82
N LYS A 377 14.23 26.73 -1.43
CA LYS A 377 13.90 27.99 -0.75
C LYS A 377 12.50 27.99 -0.13
N LEU A 378 11.58 27.12 -0.61
CA LEU A 378 10.19 27.04 -0.17
C LEU A 378 10.05 26.29 1.17
N ARG A 379 10.67 26.81 2.22
CA ARG A 379 10.74 26.15 3.54
C ARG A 379 9.42 26.19 4.29
N TYR A 380 8.65 27.26 4.16
CA TYR A 380 7.36 27.37 4.82
C TYR A 380 6.34 26.47 4.17
N LEU A 381 6.32 26.40 2.84
CA LEU A 381 5.50 25.47 2.09
C LEU A 381 5.84 24.01 2.42
N GLU A 382 7.12 23.68 2.59
CA GLU A 382 7.56 22.36 3.06
C GLU A 382 6.95 22.02 4.43
N CYS A 383 6.96 22.99 5.39
CA CYS A 383 6.32 22.81 6.69
C CYS A 383 4.81 22.61 6.58
N VAL A 384 4.14 23.36 5.68
CA VAL A 384 2.70 23.22 5.43
C VAL A 384 2.36 21.83 4.87
N ILE A 385 3.15 21.31 3.92
CA ILE A 385 2.96 19.97 3.38
C ILE A 385 3.18 18.91 4.47
N LYS A 386 4.21 19.03 5.29
CA LYS A 386 4.47 18.13 6.42
C LYS A 386 3.32 18.14 7.42
N GLU A 387 2.79 19.32 7.75
CA GLU A 387 1.65 19.45 8.66
C GLU A 387 0.36 18.89 8.05
N THR A 388 0.17 19.08 6.75
CA THR A 388 -0.92 18.43 6.03
C THR A 388 -0.85 16.91 6.14
N LEU A 389 0.31 16.32 5.89
CA LEU A 389 0.51 14.87 5.99
C LEU A 389 0.40 14.36 7.42
N ARG A 390 0.69 15.18 8.42
CA ARG A 390 0.45 14.84 9.82
C ARG A 390 -1.05 14.79 10.14
N LEU A 391 -1.83 15.75 9.66
CA LEU A 391 -3.27 15.86 9.93
C LEU A 391 -4.09 14.89 9.05
N PHE A 392 -3.73 14.79 7.78
CA PHE A 392 -4.42 13.99 6.76
C PHE A 392 -3.40 13.14 5.97
N PRO A 393 -2.84 12.10 6.59
CA PRO A 393 -1.90 11.23 5.91
C PRO A 393 -2.57 10.49 4.74
N SER A 394 -1.89 10.41 3.60
CA SER A 394 -2.39 9.67 2.42
C SER A 394 -2.64 8.19 2.72
N VAL A 395 -1.82 7.60 3.60
CA VAL A 395 -1.97 6.22 4.09
C VAL A 395 -2.20 6.27 5.60
N PRO A 396 -3.48 6.34 6.05
CA PRO A 396 -3.81 6.52 7.47
C PRO A 396 -3.54 5.27 8.33
N LEU A 397 -3.47 4.09 7.73
CA LEU A 397 -3.27 2.82 8.43
C LEU A 397 -2.36 1.90 7.61
N PHE A 398 -1.39 1.28 8.28
CA PHE A 398 -0.64 0.15 7.72
C PHE A 398 -0.34 -0.87 8.83
N ALA A 399 -0.03 -2.10 8.44
CA ALA A 399 0.06 -3.19 9.40
C ALA A 399 1.32 -4.05 9.18
N ARG A 400 1.84 -4.57 10.29
CA ARG A 400 2.94 -5.55 10.31
C ARG A 400 2.47 -6.85 10.96
N SER A 401 3.03 -7.96 10.51
CA SER A 401 2.94 -9.23 11.21
C SER A 401 4.09 -9.32 12.21
N VAL A 402 3.77 -9.56 13.48
CA VAL A 402 4.78 -9.75 14.50
C VAL A 402 5.34 -11.16 14.36
N SER A 403 6.61 -11.28 13.97
CA SER A 403 7.30 -12.55 13.72
C SER A 403 8.05 -13.06 14.95
N GLU A 404 8.44 -12.16 15.85
CA GLU A 404 9.12 -12.47 17.12
C GLU A 404 8.48 -11.67 18.26
N ASP A 405 8.70 -12.14 19.48
CA ASP A 405 8.24 -11.42 20.68
C ASP A 405 8.89 -10.03 20.74
N CYS A 406 8.07 -9.01 21.00
CA CYS A 406 8.53 -7.65 21.23
C CYS A 406 7.84 -7.05 22.45
N GLU A 407 8.57 -6.24 23.19
CA GLU A 407 8.05 -5.55 24.37
C GLU A 407 7.56 -4.16 23.95
N VAL A 408 6.32 -3.84 24.34
CA VAL A 408 5.74 -2.50 24.18
C VAL A 408 5.37 -1.97 25.56
N GLU A 409 5.71 -0.70 25.80
CA GLU A 409 5.44 -0.09 27.09
C GLU A 409 3.95 0.32 27.19
N ILE A 410 3.33 -0.06 28.29
CA ILE A 410 2.03 0.47 28.73
C ILE A 410 2.31 1.50 29.80
N ARG A 411 2.59 2.73 29.41
CA ARG A 411 2.62 3.84 30.37
C ARG A 411 1.20 4.30 30.63
N ASP A 412 0.81 4.26 31.91
CA ASP A 412 -0.45 4.83 32.34
C ASP A 412 -0.32 6.37 32.26
N THR A 413 -0.90 6.99 31.25
CA THR A 413 -0.88 8.44 31.04
C THR A 413 -1.89 9.16 31.93
N SER A 414 -2.45 8.49 32.94
CA SER A 414 -3.29 9.16 33.95
C SER A 414 -2.49 10.12 34.79
N PRO A 415 -2.95 11.37 34.98
CA PRO A 415 -2.21 12.42 35.71
C PRO A 415 -2.23 12.28 37.25
N THR A 416 -2.43 11.08 37.79
CA THR A 416 -2.40 10.85 39.23
C THR A 416 -1.14 10.09 39.66
N PRO A 417 -0.29 10.65 40.52
CA PRO A 417 0.83 9.92 41.10
C PRO A 417 0.27 8.90 42.10
N ARG A 418 0.06 7.66 41.69
CA ARG A 418 -0.07 6.54 42.63
C ARG A 418 1.28 5.90 42.80
N SER A 419 1.93 6.16 43.90
CA SER A 419 2.97 5.35 44.49
C SER A 419 2.38 3.95 44.78
N SER A 420 2.61 3.00 43.94
CA SER A 420 2.56 1.58 44.26
C SER A 420 3.50 0.86 43.32
N SER A 421 4.60 0.39 43.88
CA SER A 421 5.51 -0.59 43.33
C SER A 421 4.72 -1.84 42.98
N LEU A 422 4.27 -1.96 41.72
CA LEU A 422 3.88 -3.22 41.15
C LEU A 422 4.93 -3.54 40.10
N SER A 423 5.76 -4.53 40.43
CA SER A 423 6.53 -5.31 39.45
C SER A 423 5.55 -6.01 38.50
N GLY A 424 4.98 -5.24 37.58
CA GLY A 424 4.10 -5.75 36.54
C GLY A 424 4.96 -6.22 35.35
N SER A 425 4.93 -7.50 35.08
CA SER A 425 5.45 -8.08 33.85
C SER A 425 4.84 -7.32 32.66
N SER A 426 5.69 -6.64 31.89
CA SER A 426 5.32 -6.07 30.60
C SER A 426 4.67 -7.17 29.74
N PRO A 427 3.52 -6.94 29.11
CA PRO A 427 2.90 -7.94 28.26
C PRO A 427 3.82 -8.21 27.06
N ARG A 428 4.34 -9.44 26.99
CA ARG A 428 5.10 -9.90 25.83
C ARG A 428 4.16 -10.28 24.71
N MET A 429 4.41 -9.74 23.53
CA MET A 429 3.72 -10.17 22.33
C MET A 429 4.39 -11.43 21.77
N HIS A 430 3.64 -12.52 21.73
CA HIS A 430 4.17 -13.82 21.32
C HIS A 430 4.12 -14.00 19.80
N LYS A 431 5.12 -14.72 19.29
CA LYS A 431 5.30 -15.05 17.86
C LYS A 431 4.01 -15.58 17.22
N GLY A 432 3.63 -14.99 16.06
CA GLY A 432 2.48 -15.39 15.26
C GLY A 432 1.11 -14.96 15.82
N ALA A 433 1.07 -14.10 16.85
CA ALA A 433 -0.18 -13.75 17.53
C ALA A 433 -0.85 -12.47 17.01
N ILE A 434 -0.12 -11.52 16.39
CA ILE A 434 -0.61 -10.16 16.26
C ILE A 434 -0.28 -9.55 14.91
N HIS A 435 -1.31 -9.10 14.19
CA HIS A 435 -1.22 -8.14 13.11
C HIS A 435 -1.49 -6.74 13.68
N MET A 436 -0.63 -5.79 13.36
CA MET A 436 -0.73 -4.42 13.89
C MET A 436 -1.13 -3.43 12.81
N PRO A 437 -2.32 -2.82 12.86
CA PRO A 437 -2.58 -1.58 12.17
C PRO A 437 -1.87 -0.43 12.89
N MET A 438 -1.21 0.46 12.16
CA MET A 438 -0.50 1.61 12.69
C MET A 438 -1.06 2.88 12.09
N CYS A 439 -1.24 3.90 12.91
CA CYS A 439 -1.65 5.22 12.46
C CYS A 439 -0.42 6.02 11.99
N PRO A 440 -0.39 6.56 10.76
CA PRO A 440 0.78 7.25 10.19
C PRO A 440 1.09 8.62 10.78
N SER A 441 0.27 9.14 11.69
CA SER A 441 0.47 10.46 12.32
C SER A 441 1.82 10.61 13.05
N LEU A 442 2.68 9.59 13.00
CA LEU A 442 3.94 9.50 13.73
C LEU A 442 5.17 9.24 12.83
N LEU A 443 5.06 9.44 11.52
CA LEU A 443 6.26 9.47 10.69
C LEU A 443 7.03 10.75 11.05
N ALA A 444 8.04 10.60 11.90
CA ALA A 444 9.01 11.64 12.17
C ALA A 444 9.62 12.16 10.86
N PRO A 445 9.90 13.48 10.75
CA PRO A 445 10.56 14.02 9.58
C PRO A 445 11.96 13.41 9.46
N GLY A 446 12.18 12.56 8.47
CA GLY A 446 13.52 12.02 8.22
C GLY A 446 13.64 10.68 7.53
N THR A 447 12.54 9.99 7.21
CA THR A 447 12.62 8.71 6.51
C THR A 447 11.63 8.69 5.34
N VAL A 448 12.01 9.28 4.24
CA VAL A 448 11.54 8.97 2.89
C VAL A 448 12.70 8.39 2.12
#